data_e684c3c72e565ba8a4dc9753f9a7c404
#
_entry.id   e684c3c72e565ba8a4dc9753f9a7c404
#
_cell.length_a   1.000
_cell.length_b   1.000
_cell.length_c   1.000
_cell.angle_alpha   90.00
_cell.angle_beta   90.00
_cell.angle_gamma   90.00
#
_symmetry.space_group_name_H-M   'P 1'
#
loop_
_entity.id
_entity.type
_entity.pdbx_description
1 polymer ?
#
loop_
_entity_poly.entity_id
_entity_poly.type
_entity_poly.pdbx_seq_one_letter_code
_entity_poly.pdbx_strand_id
1 'polypeptide(L)'
;MAIFVIAFLYLRPGAGALSDAEYVAIAKATPQGQLYFKKYDAPCEVLRVFTVQVNCDYVPAGATATEKFRVNIDPRSNAVIDVEVDFTP
;
A
#
# COMPACT_ATOMS: atom_id res chain seq x y z
N MET A 1 25.50 1.61 -6.57
CA MET A 1 25.29 1.79 -5.14
C MET A 1 24.00 1.18 -4.59
N ALA A 2 23.35 0.33 -5.38
CA ALA A 2 22.13 -0.35 -4.95
C ALA A 2 22.35 -1.21 -3.69
N ILE A 3 23.48 -1.88 -3.59
CA ILE A 3 23.82 -2.71 -2.43
C ILE A 3 23.86 -1.87 -1.15
N PHE A 4 24.42 -0.69 -1.25
CA PHE A 4 24.50 0.21 -0.09
C PHE A 4 23.12 0.63 0.39
N VAL A 5 22.21 0.94 -0.54
CA VAL A 5 20.85 1.31 -0.21
C VAL A 5 20.10 0.14 0.47
N ILE A 6 20.30 -1.08 -0.04
CA ILE A 6 19.67 -2.26 0.55
C ILE A 6 20.18 -2.47 1.97
N ALA A 7 21.48 -2.35 2.21
CA ALA A 7 22.05 -2.47 3.55
C ALA A 7 21.45 -1.44 4.51
N PHE A 8 21.25 -0.23 4.02
CA PHE A 8 20.64 0.83 4.81
C PHE A 8 19.21 0.47 5.23
N LEU A 9 18.44 -0.13 4.33
CA LEU A 9 17.08 -0.55 4.65
C LEU A 9 17.06 -1.64 5.71
N TYR A 10 18.01 -2.58 5.68
CA TYR A 10 18.11 -3.62 6.69
C TYR A 10 18.45 -3.07 8.07
N LEU A 11 19.10 -1.93 8.13
CA LEU A 11 19.46 -1.31 9.39
C LEU A 11 18.32 -0.52 10.04
N ARG A 12 17.18 -0.42 9.37
CA ARG A 12 16.00 0.26 9.91
C ARG A 12 15.11 -0.76 10.60
N PRO A 13 15.16 -0.85 11.93
CA PRO A 13 14.29 -1.76 12.67
C PRO A 13 12.90 -1.17 12.83
N GLY A 14 11.94 -2.02 13.13
CA GLY A 14 10.61 -1.62 13.54
C GLY A 14 9.60 -1.56 12.42
N ALA A 15 8.34 -1.49 12.83
CA ALA A 15 7.21 -1.46 11.92
C ALA A 15 7.12 -0.13 11.21
N GLY A 16 7.00 -0.18 9.91
CA GLY A 16 6.79 1.03 9.14
C GLY A 16 8.00 1.92 9.02
N ALA A 17 9.19 1.32 8.78
CA ALA A 17 10.43 2.07 8.62
C ALA A 17 10.44 2.96 7.38
N LEU A 18 9.65 2.64 6.36
CA LEU A 18 9.53 3.47 5.16
C LEU A 18 8.55 4.62 5.40
N SER A 19 8.60 5.62 4.53
CA SER A 19 7.63 6.71 4.56
C SER A 19 6.26 6.24 4.09
N ASP A 20 5.23 7.01 4.38
CA ASP A 20 3.88 6.72 3.88
C ASP A 20 3.86 6.67 2.36
N ALA A 21 4.53 7.62 1.70
CA ALA A 21 4.59 7.66 0.25
C ALA A 21 5.26 6.41 -0.33
N GLU A 22 6.28 5.90 0.34
CA GLU A 22 6.97 4.69 -0.09
C GLU A 22 6.07 3.46 0.04
N TYR A 23 5.30 3.35 1.13
CA TYR A 23 4.36 2.25 1.29
C TYR A 23 3.20 2.33 0.29
N VAL A 24 2.71 3.53 0.02
CA VAL A 24 1.70 3.72 -1.02
C VAL A 24 2.24 3.31 -2.38
N ALA A 25 3.50 3.62 -2.68
CA ALA A 25 4.12 3.20 -3.93
C ALA A 25 4.21 1.68 -4.06
N ILE A 26 4.52 0.97 -2.96
CA ILE A 26 4.53 -0.49 -2.93
C ILE A 26 3.13 -1.03 -3.25
N ALA A 27 2.11 -0.47 -2.61
CA ALA A 27 0.73 -0.89 -2.85
C ALA A 27 0.31 -0.67 -4.31
N LYS A 28 0.65 0.47 -4.88
CA LYS A 28 0.32 0.79 -6.27
C LYS A 28 1.03 -0.12 -7.27
N ALA A 29 2.18 -0.64 -6.89
CA ALA A 29 2.98 -1.51 -7.76
C ALA A 29 2.44 -2.94 -7.83
N THR A 30 1.55 -3.35 -6.93
CA THR A 30 0.95 -4.68 -7.01
C THR A 30 0.08 -4.79 -8.27
N PRO A 31 -0.12 -6.00 -8.82
CA PRO A 31 -1.01 -6.15 -9.98
C PRO A 31 -2.41 -5.60 -9.73
N GLN A 32 -2.96 -5.87 -8.56
CA GLN A 32 -4.28 -5.36 -8.17
C GLN A 32 -4.28 -3.84 -8.02
N GLY A 33 -3.19 -3.27 -7.48
CA GLY A 33 -3.02 -1.82 -7.35
C GLY A 33 -2.98 -1.14 -8.70
N GLN A 34 -2.30 -1.73 -9.67
CA GLN A 34 -2.25 -1.18 -11.01
C GLN A 34 -3.64 -1.14 -11.65
N LEU A 35 -4.45 -2.17 -11.43
CA LEU A 35 -5.83 -2.18 -11.93
C LEU A 35 -6.68 -1.11 -11.22
N TYR A 36 -6.56 -1.02 -9.92
CA TYR A 36 -7.35 -0.08 -9.12
C TYR A 36 -7.05 1.37 -9.48
N PHE A 37 -5.77 1.74 -9.49
CA PHE A 37 -5.37 3.12 -9.73
C PHE A 37 -5.44 3.54 -11.20
N LYS A 38 -5.60 2.59 -12.09
CA LYS A 38 -5.90 2.88 -13.49
C LYS A 38 -7.31 3.47 -13.63
N LYS A 39 -8.21 3.09 -12.73
CA LYS A 39 -9.62 3.48 -12.78
C LYS A 39 -9.96 4.54 -11.74
N TYR A 40 -9.36 4.48 -10.57
CA TYR A 40 -9.71 5.34 -9.44
C TYR A 40 -8.50 6.14 -8.98
N ASP A 41 -8.67 7.45 -8.84
CA ASP A 41 -7.65 8.31 -8.24
C ASP A 41 -8.00 8.48 -6.76
N ALA A 42 -7.73 7.44 -5.98
CA ALA A 42 -8.15 7.36 -4.61
C ALA A 42 -7.07 7.87 -3.65
N PRO A 43 -7.46 8.58 -2.59
CA PRO A 43 -6.53 8.87 -1.51
C PRO A 43 -6.23 7.60 -0.72
N CYS A 44 -5.02 7.50 -0.19
CA CYS A 44 -4.58 6.37 0.60
C CYS A 44 -4.13 6.82 1.97
N GLU A 45 -4.41 5.97 2.95
CA GLU A 45 -4.00 6.14 4.33
C GLU A 45 -3.11 4.96 4.73
N VAL A 46 -2.06 5.23 5.50
CA VAL A 46 -1.13 4.20 5.97
C VAL A 46 -1.31 4.02 7.47
N LEU A 47 -1.69 2.82 7.88
CA LEU A 47 -1.85 2.44 9.27
C LEU A 47 -0.72 1.50 9.67
N ARG A 48 -0.14 1.75 10.85
CA ARG A 48 1.04 1.03 11.33
C ARG A 48 0.77 0.48 12.72
N VAL A 49 0.23 -0.73 12.78
CA VAL A 49 -0.03 -1.40 14.05
C VAL A 49 0.86 -2.63 14.12
N PHE A 50 0.33 -3.83 13.86
CA PHE A 50 1.14 -5.05 13.80
C PHE A 50 1.77 -5.24 12.44
N THR A 51 1.04 -4.84 11.41
CA THR A 51 1.53 -4.78 10.03
C THR A 51 1.37 -3.35 9.53
N VAL A 52 1.93 -3.07 8.37
CA VAL A 52 1.65 -1.82 7.67
C VAL A 52 0.49 -2.08 6.72
N GLN A 53 -0.59 -1.33 6.88
CA GLN A 53 -1.77 -1.46 6.03
C GLN A 53 -1.96 -0.19 5.22
N VAL A 54 -1.96 -0.32 3.91
CA VAL A 54 -2.29 0.78 3.00
C VAL A 54 -3.75 0.67 2.61
N ASN A 55 -4.55 1.65 2.99
CA ASN A 55 -5.99 1.67 2.72
C ASN A 55 -6.31 2.79 1.76
N CYS A 56 -6.89 2.43 0.62
CA CYS A 56 -7.27 3.38 -0.42
C CYS A 56 -8.78 3.25 -0.67
N ASP A 57 -9.50 4.34 -0.51
CA ASP A 57 -10.95 4.35 -0.62
C ASP A 57 -11.39 5.43 -1.60
N TYR A 58 -12.26 5.07 -2.52
CA TYR A 58 -12.82 5.99 -3.50
C TYR A 58 -14.33 5.85 -3.56
N VAL A 59 -15.03 6.96 -3.46
CA VAL A 59 -16.49 7.00 -3.60
C VAL A 59 -16.80 7.71 -4.91
N PRO A 60 -17.23 6.96 -5.94
CA PRO A 60 -17.61 7.60 -7.21
C PRO A 60 -18.78 8.56 -7.02
N ALA A 61 -18.80 9.62 -7.82
CA ALA A 61 -19.87 10.61 -7.75
C ALA A 61 -21.23 9.94 -7.97
N GLY A 62 -22.18 10.20 -7.05
CA GLY A 62 -23.52 9.63 -7.11
C GLY A 62 -23.62 8.19 -6.65
N ALA A 63 -22.52 7.55 -6.27
CA ALA A 63 -22.53 6.18 -5.82
C ALA A 63 -22.75 6.10 -4.31
N THR A 64 -23.33 4.98 -3.86
CA THR A 64 -23.53 4.70 -2.44
C THR A 64 -22.46 3.76 -1.89
N ALA A 65 -21.73 3.06 -2.77
CA ALA A 65 -20.70 2.12 -2.38
C ALA A 65 -19.31 2.73 -2.54
N THR A 66 -18.42 2.33 -1.64
CA THR A 66 -17.01 2.75 -1.69
C THR A 66 -16.21 1.69 -2.44
N GLU A 67 -15.36 2.12 -3.36
CA GLU A 67 -14.41 1.24 -4.05
C GLU A 67 -13.15 1.17 -3.22
N LYS A 68 -12.88 0.02 -2.64
CA LYS A 68 -11.83 -0.16 -1.61
C LYS A 68 -10.68 -1.01 -2.12
N PHE A 69 -9.49 -0.65 -1.70
CA PHE A 69 -8.28 -1.40 -1.99
C PHE A 69 -7.37 -1.35 -0.77
N ARG A 70 -6.92 -2.53 -0.33
CA ARG A 70 -6.12 -2.65 0.89
C ARG A 70 -4.93 -3.55 0.64
N VAL A 71 -3.77 -3.13 1.13
CA VAL A 71 -2.54 -3.93 1.03
C VAL A 71 -1.94 -4.05 2.42
N ASN A 72 -1.66 -5.27 2.84
CA ASN A 72 -0.94 -5.53 4.09
C ASN A 72 0.52 -5.83 3.76
N ILE A 73 1.41 -5.16 4.44
CA ILE A 73 2.85 -5.21 4.19
C ILE A 73 3.55 -5.62 5.49
N ASP A 74 4.50 -6.55 5.38
CA ASP A 74 5.33 -6.96 6.51
C ASP A 74 6.27 -5.79 6.85
N PRO A 75 6.20 -5.26 8.08
CA PRO A 75 7.04 -4.12 8.45
C PRO A 75 8.53 -4.44 8.53
N ARG A 76 8.90 -5.72 8.62
CA ARG A 76 10.30 -6.12 8.71
C ARG A 76 10.95 -6.21 7.33
N SER A 77 10.27 -6.86 6.41
CA SER A 77 10.80 -7.13 5.08
C SER A 77 10.32 -6.13 4.04
N ASN A 78 9.25 -5.39 4.34
CA ASN A 78 8.53 -4.52 3.42
C ASN A 78 7.95 -5.29 2.24
N ALA A 79 7.71 -6.58 2.43
CA ALA A 79 7.09 -7.44 1.43
C ALA A 79 5.57 -7.42 1.61
N VAL A 80 4.86 -7.51 0.51
CA VAL A 80 3.40 -7.59 0.52
C VAL A 80 2.99 -8.94 1.11
N ILE A 81 2.16 -8.92 2.16
CA ILE A 81 1.61 -10.12 2.78
C ILE A 81 0.36 -10.57 2.04
N ASP A 82 -0.57 -9.65 1.86
CA ASP A 82 -1.79 -9.92 1.10
C ASP A 82 -2.37 -8.62 0.54
N VAL A 83 -3.30 -8.78 -0.41
CA VAL A 83 -4.03 -7.68 -1.04
C VAL A 83 -5.51 -8.01 -0.95
N GLU A 84 -6.29 -7.09 -0.39
CA GLU A 84 -7.73 -7.20 -0.33
C GLU A 84 -8.34 -6.26 -1.37
N VAL A 85 -9.17 -6.79 -2.24
CA VAL A 85 -9.83 -6.01 -3.27
C VAL A 85 -11.34 -6.03 -3.04
N ASP A 86 -11.94 -4.85 -3.06
CA ASP A 86 -13.39 -4.67 -2.96
C ASP A 86 -13.75 -3.49 -3.83
N PHE A 87 -13.54 -3.66 -5.12
CA PHE A 87 -13.81 -2.64 -6.11
C PHE A 87 -14.27 -3.26 -7.41
N THR A 88 -15.01 -2.47 -8.17
CA THR A 88 -15.46 -2.86 -9.51
C THR A 88 -14.35 -2.57 -10.52
N PRO A 89 -13.82 -3.61 -11.19
CA PRO A 89 -12.76 -3.42 -12.17
C PRO A 89 -13.18 -2.68 -13.43
#